data_71d2100bae8cd8a4e9f527de78f1a39d
#
_entry.id   71d2100bae8cd8a4e9f527de78f1a39d
#
_cell.length_a   1.000
_cell.length_b   1.000
_cell.length_c   1.000
_cell.angle_alpha   90.00
_cell.angle_beta   90.00
_cell.angle_gamma   90.00
#
_symmetry.space_group_name_H-M   'P 1'
#
loop_
_entity.id
_entity.type
_entity.pdbx_description
1 polymer ?
#
loop_
_entity_poly.entity_id
_entity_poly.type
_entity_poly.pdbx_seq_one_letter_code
_entity_poly.pdbx_strand_id
1 'polypeptide(L)'
;FRQNLLGKRVDYSGRSVIVAGPQLKLHQCGLPKKMALELFKPFVMKRLVDLEYAQNIKSAKRMVERARPQVWDVLEDVIMEHPVFLNRAPTLHRLGIQAFEPVLVEGKAIQIHPLVCAAFNADFDGDQMAVHLPLSSEAQAEARILMLSAHNVLSPAHGNPIAVPSQDMIIDRKSTRLNSSHLVISYAVFCLK
;
A
#
# COMPACT_ATOMS: atom_id res chain seq x y z
N PHE A 1 17.20 27.18 2.60
CA PHE A 1 17.66 26.30 1.52
C PHE A 1 17.03 24.90 1.64
N ARG A 2 17.28 24.16 2.73
CA ARG A 2 16.78 22.79 2.89
C ARG A 2 15.26 22.67 3.02
N GLN A 3 14.58 23.67 3.63
CA GLN A 3 13.15 23.61 3.93
C GLN A 3 12.23 24.11 2.82
N ASN A 4 12.72 24.97 1.93
CA ASN A 4 11.85 25.67 0.97
C ASN A 4 12.32 25.59 -0.50
N LEU A 5 13.59 25.24 -0.74
CA LEU A 5 14.14 25.19 -2.10
C LEU A 5 14.43 23.76 -2.53
N LEU A 6 15.13 22.97 -1.72
CA LEU A 6 15.49 21.58 -2.03
C LEU A 6 14.39 20.59 -1.68
N GLY A 7 13.39 20.99 -0.91
CA GLY A 7 12.25 20.21 -0.55
C GLY A 7 11.25 21.02 0.24
N LYS A 8 10.00 20.61 0.21
CA LYS A 8 8.91 21.19 1.00
C LYS A 8 8.17 20.10 1.76
N ARG A 9 7.55 20.47 2.86
CA ARG A 9 6.58 19.59 3.52
C ARG A 9 5.34 19.50 2.65
N VAL A 10 4.77 18.30 2.58
CA VAL A 10 3.60 18.01 1.76
C VAL A 10 2.43 17.63 2.64
N ASP A 11 1.24 18.06 2.22
CA ASP A 11 -0.03 17.63 2.80
C ASP A 11 -0.44 16.25 2.24
N TYR A 12 -1.53 15.70 2.71
CA TYR A 12 -2.05 14.39 2.30
C TYR A 12 -1.00 13.27 2.45
N SER A 13 -0.32 13.30 3.56
CA SER A 13 0.68 12.30 3.93
C SER A 13 0.48 11.82 5.37
N GLY A 14 0.85 10.59 5.61
CA GLY A 14 0.79 9.97 6.93
C GLY A 14 1.97 9.04 7.14
N ARG A 15 2.14 8.56 8.35
CA ARG A 15 3.21 7.64 8.70
C ARG A 15 2.72 6.62 9.70
N SER A 16 3.07 5.35 9.51
CA SER A 16 2.78 4.29 10.46
C SER A 16 3.79 3.17 10.40
N VAL A 17 3.76 2.31 11.39
CA VAL A 17 4.52 1.06 11.44
C VAL A 17 3.99 0.11 10.37
N ILE A 18 4.89 -0.71 9.82
CA ILE A 18 4.56 -1.72 8.83
C ILE A 18 4.48 -3.11 9.46
N VAL A 19 3.59 -3.92 8.93
CA VAL A 19 3.47 -5.35 9.28
C VAL A 19 3.30 -6.19 8.01
N ALA A 20 3.63 -7.46 8.10
CA ALA A 20 3.45 -8.38 6.98
C ALA A 20 1.97 -8.62 6.69
N GLY A 21 1.61 -8.57 5.41
CA GLY A 21 0.28 -8.89 4.89
C GLY A 21 0.36 -9.92 3.75
N PRO A 22 0.62 -11.20 4.05
CA PRO A 22 0.80 -12.23 3.01
C PRO A 22 -0.48 -12.50 2.20
N GLN A 23 -1.64 -12.11 2.70
CA GLN A 23 -2.92 -12.22 2.00
C GLN A 23 -3.11 -11.17 0.90
N LEU A 24 -2.29 -10.10 0.91
CA LEU A 24 -2.35 -9.04 -0.09
C LEU A 24 -1.69 -9.49 -1.40
N LYS A 25 -2.20 -8.97 -2.51
CA LYS A 25 -1.51 -9.10 -3.80
C LYS A 25 -0.28 -8.19 -3.85
N LEU A 26 0.64 -8.45 -4.77
CA LEU A 26 1.89 -7.71 -4.90
C LEU A 26 1.68 -6.20 -5.11
N HIS A 27 0.62 -5.81 -5.81
CA HIS A 27 0.26 -4.41 -6.09
C HIS A 27 -0.63 -3.78 -5.02
N GLN A 28 -1.01 -4.52 -3.98
CA GLN A 28 -1.89 -4.05 -2.91
C GLN A 28 -1.12 -3.70 -1.65
N CYS A 29 -1.63 -2.72 -0.91
CA CYS A 29 -1.21 -2.42 0.46
C CYS A 29 -2.43 -2.33 1.38
N GLY A 30 -2.27 -2.79 2.61
CA GLY A 30 -3.30 -2.62 3.64
C GLY A 30 -3.15 -1.27 4.33
N LEU A 31 -4.13 -0.40 4.18
CA LEU A 31 -4.13 0.91 4.81
C LEU A 31 -5.11 0.93 5.98
N PRO A 32 -4.68 1.37 7.19
CA PRO A 32 -5.57 1.51 8.34
C PRO A 32 -6.77 2.41 8.04
N LYS A 33 -7.99 1.96 8.34
CA LYS A 33 -9.23 2.67 8.06
C LYS A 33 -9.22 4.14 8.54
N LYS A 34 -8.72 4.39 9.74
CA LYS A 34 -8.65 5.76 10.30
C LYS A 34 -7.70 6.64 9.52
N MET A 35 -6.53 6.11 9.13
CA MET A 35 -5.56 6.83 8.30
C MET A 35 -6.11 7.11 6.91
N ALA A 36 -6.75 6.12 6.29
CA ALA A 36 -7.40 6.29 5.00
C ALA A 36 -8.45 7.39 5.03
N LEU A 37 -9.31 7.42 6.04
CA LEU A 37 -10.33 8.45 6.20
C LEU A 37 -9.74 9.87 6.29
N GLU A 38 -8.61 10.03 6.96
CA GLU A 38 -7.93 11.32 7.05
C GLU A 38 -7.27 11.74 5.74
N LEU A 39 -6.58 10.82 5.08
CA LEU A 39 -5.91 11.08 3.80
C LEU A 39 -6.90 11.40 2.68
N PHE A 40 -7.98 10.65 2.58
CA PHE A 40 -9.00 10.79 1.53
C PHE A 40 -10.14 11.73 1.91
N LYS A 41 -10.06 12.41 3.03
CA LYS A 41 -11.14 13.27 3.58
C LYS A 41 -11.79 14.20 2.54
N PRO A 42 -11.05 14.98 1.72
CA PRO A 42 -11.67 15.86 0.73
C PRO A 42 -12.39 15.11 -0.39
N PHE A 43 -11.85 13.98 -0.81
CA PHE A 43 -12.47 13.15 -1.85
C PHE A 43 -13.76 12.50 -1.37
N VAL A 44 -13.75 12.00 -0.14
CA VAL A 44 -14.95 11.45 0.50
C VAL A 44 -16.01 12.53 0.71
N MET A 45 -15.63 13.73 1.17
CA MET A 45 -16.58 14.84 1.31
C MET A 45 -17.22 15.24 -0.02
N LYS A 46 -16.44 15.31 -1.08
CA LYS A 46 -16.96 15.58 -2.43
C LYS A 46 -17.94 14.49 -2.85
N ARG A 47 -17.55 13.24 -2.73
CA ARG A 47 -18.39 12.09 -3.14
C ARG A 47 -19.69 11.99 -2.34
N LEU A 48 -19.67 12.33 -1.03
CA LEU A 48 -20.87 12.39 -0.21
C LEU A 48 -21.86 13.48 -0.66
N VAL A 49 -21.37 14.59 -1.18
CA VAL A 49 -22.21 15.63 -1.76
C VAL A 49 -22.75 15.21 -3.13
N ASP A 50 -21.91 14.62 -3.97
CA ASP A 50 -22.28 14.12 -5.31
C ASP A 50 -23.34 13.01 -5.23
N LEU A 51 -23.30 12.17 -4.20
CA LEU A 51 -24.29 11.12 -3.92
C LEU A 51 -25.52 11.60 -3.13
N GLU A 52 -25.66 12.92 -2.91
CA GLU A 52 -26.77 13.54 -2.19
C GLU A 52 -26.96 13.11 -0.70
N TYR A 53 -25.95 12.40 -0.13
CA TYR A 53 -25.97 12.08 1.30
C TYR A 53 -25.78 13.32 2.18
N ALA A 54 -25.21 14.39 1.63
CA ALA A 54 -25.02 15.65 2.30
C ALA A 54 -25.40 16.81 1.38
N GLN A 55 -26.19 17.77 1.90
CA GLN A 55 -26.63 18.93 1.13
C GLN A 55 -25.52 19.96 0.87
N ASN A 56 -24.48 19.96 1.70
CA ASN A 56 -23.36 20.88 1.58
C ASN A 56 -22.08 20.29 2.24
N ILE A 57 -20.95 20.92 1.94
CA ILE A 57 -19.63 20.50 2.44
C ILE A 57 -19.56 20.54 3.98
N LYS A 58 -20.25 21.47 4.63
CA LYS A 58 -20.27 21.54 6.10
C LYS A 58 -20.99 20.33 6.71
N SER A 59 -22.07 19.89 6.09
CA SER A 59 -22.79 18.67 6.48
C SER A 59 -21.96 17.43 6.25
N ALA A 60 -21.33 17.31 5.07
CA ALA A 60 -20.41 16.21 4.75
C ALA A 60 -19.26 16.13 5.76
N LYS A 61 -18.64 17.25 6.12
CA LYS A 61 -17.57 17.29 7.13
C LYS A 61 -18.03 16.72 8.47
N ARG A 62 -19.20 17.11 8.96
CA ARG A 62 -19.76 16.58 10.22
C ARG A 62 -20.06 15.08 10.14
N MET A 63 -20.48 14.58 8.98
CA MET A 63 -20.71 13.15 8.78
C MET A 63 -19.40 12.35 8.83
N VAL A 64 -18.35 12.87 8.21
CA VAL A 64 -16.99 12.26 8.22
C VAL A 64 -16.43 12.27 9.64
N GLU A 65 -16.54 13.39 10.37
CA GLU A 65 -16.06 13.51 11.76
C GLU A 65 -16.77 12.55 12.72
N ARG A 66 -18.05 12.25 12.45
CA ARG A 66 -18.83 11.26 13.23
C ARG A 66 -18.67 9.83 12.76
N ALA A 67 -17.88 9.60 11.71
CA ALA A 67 -17.60 8.29 11.14
C ALA A 67 -18.87 7.43 10.93
N ARG A 68 -19.90 8.00 10.29
CA ARG A 68 -21.16 7.28 10.02
C ARG A 68 -20.89 6.06 9.10
N PRO A 69 -21.72 4.99 9.19
CA PRO A 69 -21.55 3.81 8.34
C PRO A 69 -21.43 4.12 6.84
N GLN A 70 -22.26 5.01 6.33
CA GLN A 70 -22.27 5.46 4.93
C GLN A 70 -20.92 6.05 4.47
N VAL A 71 -20.16 6.63 5.40
CA VAL A 71 -18.82 7.20 5.09
C VAL A 71 -17.83 6.10 4.74
N TRP A 72 -17.96 4.91 5.34
CA TRP A 72 -17.06 3.79 5.07
C TRP A 72 -17.31 3.20 3.69
N ASP A 73 -18.58 3.07 3.28
CA ASP A 73 -18.94 2.58 1.95
C ASP A 73 -18.40 3.52 0.86
N VAL A 74 -18.59 4.83 1.06
CA VAL A 74 -18.07 5.86 0.14
C VAL A 74 -16.54 5.90 0.13
N LEU A 75 -15.89 5.70 1.28
CA LEU A 75 -14.44 5.63 1.37
C LEU A 75 -13.89 4.44 0.57
N GLU A 76 -14.54 3.29 0.66
CA GLU A 76 -14.16 2.08 -0.08
C GLU A 76 -14.24 2.31 -1.59
N ASP A 77 -15.31 2.93 -2.08
CA ASP A 77 -15.45 3.31 -3.50
C ASP A 77 -14.36 4.28 -3.96
N VAL A 78 -14.04 5.29 -3.16
CA VAL A 78 -13.03 6.30 -3.50
C VAL A 78 -11.63 5.68 -3.55
N ILE A 79 -11.33 4.76 -2.64
CA ILE A 79 -10.02 4.11 -2.55
C ILE A 79 -9.75 3.19 -3.74
N MET A 80 -10.76 2.48 -4.26
CA MET A 80 -10.59 1.54 -5.38
C MET A 80 -9.97 2.18 -6.63
N GLU A 81 -10.20 3.46 -6.84
CA GLU A 81 -9.72 4.18 -8.03
C GLU A 81 -8.45 5.00 -7.78
N HIS A 82 -7.91 5.02 -6.57
CA HIS A 82 -6.88 5.97 -6.18
C HIS A 82 -5.64 5.28 -5.60
N PRO A 83 -4.56 5.15 -6.39
CA PRO A 83 -3.32 4.58 -5.89
C PRO A 83 -2.67 5.49 -4.84
N VAL A 84 -1.90 4.92 -3.93
CA VAL A 84 -1.11 5.64 -2.94
C VAL A 84 0.37 5.30 -3.08
N PHE A 85 1.24 6.24 -2.73
CA PHE A 85 2.67 5.99 -2.65
C PHE A 85 3.06 5.55 -1.25
N LEU A 86 3.88 4.51 -1.16
CA LEU A 86 4.58 4.15 0.05
C LEU A 86 6.07 4.48 -0.10
N ASN A 87 6.64 5.06 0.93
CA ASN A 87 8.06 5.41 1.00
C ASN A 87 8.64 4.94 2.34
N ARG A 88 9.82 4.31 2.29
CA ARG A 88 10.64 4.03 3.47
C ARG A 88 11.91 4.90 3.43
N ALA A 89 12.17 5.62 4.51
CA ALA A 89 13.41 6.34 4.69
C ALA A 89 14.51 5.40 5.27
N PRO A 90 15.77 5.49 4.81
CA PRO A 90 16.26 6.36 3.75
C PRO A 90 15.91 5.83 2.34
N THR A 91 15.56 6.74 1.43
CA THR A 91 15.31 6.40 0.03
C THR A 91 16.63 6.34 -0.73
N LEU A 92 17.19 5.15 -0.90
CA LEU A 92 18.51 4.94 -1.51
C LEU A 92 18.45 4.83 -3.03
N HIS A 93 17.33 4.34 -3.56
CA HIS A 93 17.10 4.15 -4.99
C HIS A 93 15.62 4.35 -5.33
N ARG A 94 15.29 4.38 -6.62
CA ARG A 94 13.92 4.68 -7.08
C ARG A 94 12.84 3.72 -6.55
N LEU A 95 13.19 2.46 -6.25
CA LEU A 95 12.24 1.48 -5.72
C LEU A 95 11.94 1.67 -4.21
N GLY A 96 12.61 2.62 -3.56
CA GLY A 96 12.25 3.05 -2.21
C GLY A 96 10.95 3.87 -2.15
N ILE A 97 10.37 4.21 -3.30
CA ILE A 97 9.05 4.80 -3.46
C ILE A 97 8.30 3.98 -4.51
N GLN A 98 7.19 3.37 -4.13
CA GLN A 98 6.35 2.59 -5.04
C GLN A 98 4.88 2.93 -4.82
N ALA A 99 4.09 2.76 -5.88
CA ALA A 99 2.65 2.92 -5.83
C ALA A 99 1.96 1.59 -5.52
N PHE A 100 0.88 1.66 -4.78
CA PHE A 100 0.04 0.53 -4.40
C PHE A 100 -1.43 0.88 -4.50
N GLU A 101 -2.25 -0.11 -4.74
CA GLU A 101 -3.69 -0.01 -4.58
C GLU A 101 -4.04 -0.27 -3.11
N PRO A 102 -4.63 0.70 -2.40
CA PRO A 102 -4.93 0.53 -0.99
C PRO A 102 -6.15 -0.37 -0.77
N VAL A 103 -6.05 -1.22 0.23
CA VAL A 103 -7.14 -2.04 0.77
C VAL A 103 -7.33 -1.66 2.23
N LEU A 104 -8.56 -1.47 2.66
CA LEU A 104 -8.84 -1.09 4.04
C LEU A 104 -8.59 -2.27 4.98
N VAL A 105 -7.81 -2.02 6.02
CA VAL A 105 -7.53 -3.00 7.06
C VAL A 105 -7.85 -2.44 8.45
N GLU A 106 -8.23 -3.34 9.35
CA GLU A 106 -8.41 -2.98 10.75
C GLU A 106 -7.04 -2.83 11.43
N GLY A 107 -6.98 -1.99 12.46
CA GLY A 107 -5.75 -1.74 13.21
C GLY A 107 -5.15 -0.35 12.95
N LYS A 108 -3.87 -0.22 13.24
CA LYS A 108 -3.10 1.04 13.11
C LYS A 108 -1.88 0.90 12.22
N ALA A 109 -1.48 -0.32 11.88
CA ALA A 109 -0.29 -0.61 11.09
C ALA A 109 -0.62 -0.76 9.61
N ILE A 110 0.28 -0.31 8.76
CA ILE A 110 0.22 -0.51 7.33
C ILE A 110 0.63 -1.95 7.03
N GLN A 111 -0.13 -2.65 6.19
CA GLN A 111 0.21 -3.99 5.74
C GLN A 111 0.84 -3.93 4.35
N ILE A 112 1.93 -4.63 4.16
CA ILE A 112 2.59 -4.77 2.85
C ILE A 112 2.89 -6.24 2.55
N HIS A 113 2.93 -6.57 1.26
CA HIS A 113 3.30 -7.91 0.86
C HIS A 113 4.78 -8.16 1.16
N PRO A 114 5.17 -9.31 1.76
CA PRO A 114 6.56 -9.59 2.12
C PRO A 114 7.57 -9.50 0.98
N LEU A 115 7.18 -9.80 -0.27
CA LEU A 115 8.06 -9.75 -1.43
C LEU A 115 8.52 -8.32 -1.80
N VAL A 116 7.81 -7.28 -1.40
CA VAL A 116 8.23 -5.89 -1.67
C VAL A 116 9.23 -5.37 -0.65
N CYS A 117 9.43 -6.05 0.47
CA CYS A 117 10.36 -5.63 1.51
C CYS A 117 11.81 -5.51 1.01
N ALA A 118 12.24 -6.38 0.11
CA ALA A 118 13.58 -6.32 -0.48
C ALA A 118 13.81 -5.01 -1.25
N ALA A 119 12.80 -4.53 -1.99
CA ALA A 119 12.87 -3.27 -2.73
C ALA A 119 12.96 -2.05 -1.81
N PHE A 120 12.26 -2.06 -0.69
CA PHE A 120 12.29 -1.00 0.30
C PHE A 120 13.46 -1.13 1.30
N ASN A 121 14.16 -2.26 1.29
CA ASN A 121 15.10 -2.64 2.36
C ASN A 121 14.42 -2.52 3.74
N ALA A 122 13.19 -3.03 3.85
CA ALA A 122 12.34 -2.95 5.03
C ALA A 122 12.29 -4.30 5.75
N ASP A 123 12.19 -4.24 7.07
CA ASP A 123 11.89 -5.37 7.93
C ASP A 123 10.71 -5.04 8.87
N PHE A 124 10.23 -6.04 9.57
CA PHE A 124 9.05 -5.90 10.44
C PHE A 124 9.41 -5.81 11.93
N ASP A 125 10.58 -5.27 12.24
CA ASP A 125 11.08 -5.08 13.59
C ASP A 125 10.64 -3.76 14.25
N GLY A 126 9.79 -3.00 13.60
CA GLY A 126 9.31 -1.68 14.03
C GLY A 126 9.53 -0.58 13.01
N ASP A 127 9.94 -0.95 11.80
CA ASP A 127 10.09 -0.01 10.68
C ASP A 127 8.79 0.73 10.40
N GLN A 128 8.92 1.99 10.00
CA GLN A 128 7.81 2.85 9.61
C GLN A 128 7.92 3.22 8.14
N MET A 129 6.76 3.36 7.49
CA MET A 129 6.66 3.90 6.14
C MET A 129 5.77 5.13 6.11
N ALA A 130 6.12 6.05 5.21
CA ALA A 130 5.27 7.17 4.87
C ALA A 130 4.32 6.82 3.74
N VAL A 131 3.10 7.32 3.83
CA VAL A 131 2.06 7.22 2.80
C VAL A 131 1.84 8.60 2.21
N HIS A 132 1.79 8.69 0.90
CA HIS A 132 1.50 9.93 0.18
C HIS A 132 0.40 9.68 -0.85
N LEU A 133 -0.47 10.69 -1.03
CA LEU A 133 -1.61 10.62 -1.92
C LEU A 133 -1.35 11.49 -3.15
N PRO A 134 -1.32 10.94 -4.39
CA PRO A 134 -1.29 11.73 -5.61
C PRO A 134 -2.65 12.44 -5.79
N LEU A 135 -2.64 13.75 -6.04
CA LEU A 135 -3.87 14.55 -6.11
C LEU A 135 -4.36 14.75 -7.54
N SER A 136 -3.45 15.01 -8.50
CA SER A 136 -3.82 15.24 -9.89
C SER A 136 -4.06 13.93 -10.64
N SER A 137 -4.89 13.98 -11.68
CA SER A 137 -5.16 12.84 -12.56
C SER A 137 -3.90 12.34 -13.28
N GLU A 138 -3.01 13.27 -13.64
CA GLU A 138 -1.73 12.96 -14.27
C GLU A 138 -0.82 12.19 -13.30
N ALA A 139 -0.71 12.67 -12.05
CA ALA A 139 0.07 11.97 -11.03
C ALA A 139 -0.49 10.58 -10.70
N GLN A 140 -1.81 10.39 -10.72
CA GLN A 140 -2.45 9.10 -10.56
C GLN A 140 -2.16 8.16 -11.73
N ALA A 141 -2.18 8.67 -12.95
CA ALA A 141 -1.83 7.90 -14.15
C ALA A 141 -0.36 7.48 -14.13
N GLU A 142 0.56 8.39 -13.78
CA GLU A 142 1.98 8.05 -13.61
C GLU A 142 2.19 7.01 -12.50
N ALA A 143 1.49 7.12 -11.38
CA ALA A 143 1.54 6.15 -10.30
C ALA A 143 1.14 4.74 -10.76
N ARG A 144 0.09 4.63 -11.56
CA ARG A 144 -0.39 3.34 -12.08
C ARG A 144 0.51 2.75 -13.15
N ILE A 145 1.02 3.57 -14.06
CA ILE A 145 1.77 3.10 -15.23
C ILE A 145 3.24 2.85 -14.88
N LEU A 146 3.88 3.78 -14.17
CA LEU A 146 5.34 3.76 -13.96
C LEU A 146 5.75 3.25 -12.58
N MET A 147 4.95 3.51 -11.54
CA MET A 147 5.39 3.32 -10.16
C MET A 147 4.69 2.17 -9.43
N LEU A 148 3.73 1.50 -10.05
CA LEU A 148 3.05 0.38 -9.42
C LEU A 148 4.06 -0.74 -9.09
N SER A 149 3.96 -1.30 -7.90
CA SER A 149 4.88 -2.33 -7.42
C SER A 149 4.95 -3.57 -8.33
N ALA A 150 3.83 -3.94 -8.97
CA ALA A 150 3.78 -5.05 -9.92
C ALA A 150 4.63 -4.81 -11.17
N HIS A 151 4.85 -3.56 -11.58
CA HIS A 151 5.67 -3.20 -12.73
C HIS A 151 7.17 -3.06 -12.38
N ASN A 152 7.51 -3.01 -11.10
CA ASN A 152 8.86 -2.78 -10.61
C ASN A 152 9.47 -4.03 -9.93
N VAL A 153 9.26 -5.19 -10.53
CA VAL A 153 9.75 -6.48 -10.04
C VAL A 153 11.26 -6.67 -10.32
N LEU A 154 11.76 -6.03 -11.38
CA LEU A 154 13.14 -6.14 -11.82
C LEU A 154 14.00 -4.95 -11.34
N SER A 155 15.26 -5.24 -11.01
CA SER A 155 16.22 -4.21 -10.66
C SER A 155 16.57 -3.33 -11.86
N PRO A 156 16.50 -2.00 -11.74
CA PRO A 156 16.91 -1.11 -12.81
C PRO A 156 18.42 -1.08 -13.04
N ALA A 157 19.22 -1.59 -12.09
CA ALA A 157 20.68 -1.57 -12.19
C ALA A 157 21.23 -2.71 -13.07
N HIS A 158 20.62 -3.90 -13.01
CA HIS A 158 21.19 -5.10 -13.66
C HIS A 158 20.10 -6.08 -14.15
N GLY A 159 18.83 -5.71 -14.07
CA GLY A 159 17.72 -6.50 -14.60
C GLY A 159 17.36 -7.77 -13.82
N ASN A 160 18.05 -8.08 -12.73
CA ASN A 160 17.71 -9.24 -11.91
C ASN A 160 16.40 -9.01 -11.14
N PRO A 161 15.61 -10.05 -10.86
CA PRO A 161 14.41 -9.92 -10.06
C PRO A 161 14.74 -9.53 -8.61
N ILE A 162 14.01 -8.56 -8.07
CA ILE A 162 14.12 -8.12 -6.67
C ILE A 162 13.07 -8.81 -5.82
N ALA A 163 11.86 -8.98 -6.35
CA ALA A 163 10.76 -9.64 -5.66
C ALA A 163 10.94 -11.16 -5.70
N VAL A 164 11.88 -11.66 -4.91
CA VAL A 164 12.17 -13.09 -4.78
C VAL A 164 11.94 -13.56 -3.36
N PRO A 165 11.49 -14.80 -3.16
CA PRO A 165 11.39 -15.39 -1.82
C PRO A 165 12.75 -15.39 -1.12
N SER A 166 12.80 -14.91 0.11
CA SER A 166 14.02 -14.84 0.93
C SER A 166 13.75 -15.29 2.36
N GLN A 167 14.81 -15.57 3.10
CA GLN A 167 14.78 -15.87 4.53
C GLN A 167 13.71 -16.92 4.92
N ASP A 168 12.77 -16.53 5.75
CA ASP A 168 11.75 -17.42 6.32
C ASP A 168 10.83 -18.07 5.28
N MET A 169 10.55 -17.39 4.17
CA MET A 169 9.77 -17.95 3.06
C MET A 169 10.44 -19.17 2.43
N ILE A 170 11.79 -19.20 2.40
CA ILE A 170 12.56 -20.34 1.88
C ILE A 170 12.60 -21.46 2.93
N ILE A 171 12.72 -21.12 4.20
CA ILE A 171 12.74 -22.08 5.33
C ILE A 171 11.40 -22.76 5.45
N ASP A 172 10.30 -22.05 5.40
CA ASP A 172 8.94 -22.62 5.42
C ASP A 172 8.72 -23.62 4.29
N ARG A 173 9.17 -23.31 3.09
CA ARG A 173 9.09 -24.25 1.97
C ARG A 173 9.92 -25.50 2.19
N LYS A 174 11.08 -25.38 2.85
CA LYS A 174 11.91 -26.55 3.21
C LYS A 174 11.27 -27.36 4.32
N SER A 175 10.74 -26.74 5.38
CA SER A 175 10.10 -27.43 6.50
C SER A 175 8.81 -28.13 6.08
N THR A 176 7.98 -27.51 5.25
CA THR A 176 6.77 -28.12 4.69
C THR A 176 7.13 -29.32 3.79
N ARG A 177 8.24 -29.25 3.08
CA ARG A 177 8.71 -30.33 2.23
C ARG A 177 9.29 -31.51 3.01
N LEU A 178 9.83 -31.27 4.20
CA LEU A 178 10.34 -32.32 5.11
C LEU A 178 9.22 -33.00 5.91
N ASN A 179 8.15 -32.28 6.21
CA ASN A 179 7.05 -32.76 7.05
C ASN A 179 5.87 -33.36 6.28
N SER A 180 5.75 -33.13 4.98
CA SER A 180 4.68 -33.71 4.17
C SER A 180 5.16 -35.03 3.56
N SER A 181 4.31 -36.06 3.65
CA SER A 181 4.54 -37.35 2.98
C SER A 181 4.82 -37.13 1.50
N HIS A 182 5.78 -37.84 0.94
CA HIS A 182 6.30 -37.67 -0.41
C HIS A 182 5.25 -37.56 -1.54
N LEU A 183 4.05 -38.06 -1.33
CA LEU A 183 2.94 -38.02 -2.30
C LEU A 183 2.32 -36.64 -2.50
N VAL A 184 2.27 -35.82 -1.46
CA VAL A 184 1.63 -34.49 -1.51
C VAL A 184 2.55 -33.46 -2.13
N ILE A 185 3.86 -33.63 -1.99
CA ILE A 185 4.88 -32.73 -2.55
C ILE A 185 4.95 -32.80 -4.06
N SER A 186 4.89 -34.02 -4.63
CA SER A 186 4.91 -34.17 -6.08
C SER A 186 3.71 -33.51 -6.77
N TYR A 187 2.56 -33.49 -6.12
CA TYR A 187 1.35 -32.82 -6.64
C TYR A 187 1.44 -31.31 -6.57
N ALA A 188 1.93 -30.73 -5.49
CA ALA A 188 2.10 -29.29 -5.33
C ALA A 188 3.14 -28.69 -6.29
N VAL A 189 4.22 -29.43 -6.61
CA VAL A 189 5.22 -29.01 -7.59
C VAL A 189 4.70 -29.12 -9.03
N PHE A 190 3.76 -30.03 -9.29
CA PHE A 190 3.14 -30.16 -10.62
C PHE A 190 2.12 -29.07 -10.93
N CYS A 191 1.45 -28.52 -9.90
CA CYS A 191 0.50 -27.43 -10.06
C CYS A 191 1.16 -26.03 -10.17
N LEU A 192 2.48 -25.94 -9.99
CA LEU A 192 3.25 -24.70 -10.07
C LEU A 192 4.12 -24.60 -11.36
N LYS A 193 3.99 -25.55 -12.27
CA LYS A 193 4.50 -25.50 -13.62
C LYS A 193 3.41 -25.13 -14.58
#